data_238b98c1d3c01750c70ec62d23de2d0b
#
_entry.id   238b98c1d3c01750c70ec62d23de2d0b
#
_cell.length_a   1.000
_cell.length_b   1.000
_cell.length_c   1.000
_cell.angle_alpha   90.00
_cell.angle_beta   90.00
_cell.angle_gamma   90.00
#
_symmetry.space_group_name_H-M   'P 1'
#
loop_
_entity.id
_entity.type
_entity.pdbx_description
1 polymer ?
#
loop_
_entity_poly.entity_id
_entity_poly.type
_entity_poly.pdbx_seq_one_letter_code
_entity_poly.pdbx_strand_id
1 'polypeptide(L)'
;KVFDSAYLHGPVIVGKDAEVRHCAFIRGSALIGEGAVVGNSTELKNVILFDKVQVPHYNYVGDSILGYKSHMGAGSITSNVKSDKLLVEIHAEDGKVETGRKKSAPCSVIT
;
A
#
# COMPACT_ATOMS: atom_id res chain seq x y z
N LYS A 1 0.96 -4.43 -17.20
CA LYS A 1 2.02 -5.40 -17.47
C LYS A 1 2.63 -5.91 -16.18
N VAL A 2 2.72 -7.20 -16.04
CA VAL A 2 3.40 -7.84 -14.90
C VAL A 2 4.71 -8.42 -15.40
N PHE A 3 5.81 -8.01 -14.79
CA PHE A 3 7.14 -8.48 -15.17
C PHE A 3 7.40 -9.88 -14.62
N ASP A 4 8.21 -10.67 -15.31
CA ASP A 4 8.40 -12.08 -14.99
C ASP A 4 8.92 -12.34 -13.58
N SER A 5 9.73 -11.44 -13.05
CA SER A 5 10.34 -11.58 -11.72
C SER A 5 9.45 -11.09 -10.58
N ALA A 6 8.26 -10.59 -10.87
CA ALA A 6 7.32 -10.20 -9.83
C ALA A 6 6.66 -11.44 -9.24
N TYR A 7 6.42 -11.41 -7.93
CA TYR A 7 5.69 -12.47 -7.26
C TYR A 7 4.34 -11.94 -6.79
N LEU A 8 3.27 -12.58 -7.24
CA LEU A 8 1.93 -12.19 -6.88
C LEU A 8 1.24 -13.32 -6.13
N HIS A 9 0.80 -13.02 -4.91
CA HIS A 9 -0.03 -13.92 -4.12
C HIS A 9 -1.41 -13.27 -3.96
N GLY A 10 -2.44 -13.96 -4.40
CA GLY A 10 -3.79 -13.41 -4.41
C GLY A 10 -4.47 -13.36 -3.06
N PRO A 11 -5.62 -12.68 -2.99
CA PRO A 11 -6.30 -12.08 -4.14
C PRO A 11 -5.65 -10.77 -4.60
N VAL A 12 -5.49 -10.62 -5.90
CA VAL A 12 -4.90 -9.42 -6.51
C VAL A 12 -5.69 -9.04 -7.75
N ILE A 13 -6.03 -7.77 -7.88
CA ILE A 13 -6.62 -7.22 -9.10
C ILE A 13 -5.66 -6.15 -9.63
N VAL A 14 -5.23 -6.30 -10.88
CA VAL A 14 -4.33 -5.35 -11.54
C VAL A 14 -5.11 -4.66 -12.64
N GLY A 15 -5.22 -3.36 -12.55
CA GLY A 15 -5.96 -2.55 -13.50
C GLY A 15 -5.26 -2.41 -14.84
N LYS A 16 -6.00 -1.86 -15.80
CA LYS A 16 -5.50 -1.61 -17.15
C LYS A 16 -4.28 -0.69 -17.11
N ASP A 17 -3.29 -0.97 -17.93
CA ASP A 17 -2.05 -0.18 -18.07
C ASP A 17 -1.24 -0.04 -16.79
N ALA A 18 -1.58 -0.76 -15.73
CA ALA A 18 -0.74 -0.81 -14.54
C ALA A 18 0.52 -1.64 -14.80
N GLU A 19 1.59 -1.31 -14.08
CA GLU A 19 2.84 -2.05 -14.16
C GLU A 19 3.20 -2.61 -12.80
N VAL A 20 3.43 -3.92 -12.75
CA VAL A 20 4.05 -4.58 -11.59
C VAL A 20 5.43 -4.99 -12.05
N ARG A 21 6.42 -4.24 -11.63
CA ARG A 21 7.76 -4.30 -12.18
C ARG A 21 8.63 -5.37 -11.54
N HIS A 22 9.85 -5.42 -11.99
CA HIS A 22 10.87 -6.36 -11.57
C HIS A 22 10.96 -6.46 -10.03
N CYS A 23 10.96 -7.69 -9.52
CA CYS A 23 11.10 -8.01 -8.10
C CYS A 23 10.04 -7.39 -7.17
N ALA A 24 8.90 -6.96 -7.68
CA ALA A 24 7.80 -6.55 -6.82
C ALA A 24 7.21 -7.78 -6.12
N PHE A 25 6.80 -7.59 -4.87
CA PHE A 25 6.19 -8.65 -4.07
C PHE A 25 4.81 -8.22 -3.60
N ILE A 26 3.76 -8.81 -4.17
CA ILE A 26 2.39 -8.59 -3.75
C ILE A 26 2.02 -9.73 -2.80
N ARG A 27 1.92 -9.42 -1.50
CA ARG A 27 1.67 -10.44 -0.48
C ARG A 27 0.21 -10.86 -0.37
N GLY A 28 -0.66 -10.16 -1.06
CA GLY A 28 -2.07 -10.53 -1.07
C GLY A 28 -2.98 -9.38 -0.68
N SER A 29 -4.24 -9.52 -1.09
CA SER A 29 -5.30 -8.53 -0.88
C SER A 29 -4.90 -7.17 -1.43
N ALA A 30 -4.52 -7.12 -2.70
CA ALA A 30 -4.13 -5.87 -3.36
C ALA A 30 -5.09 -5.55 -4.49
N LEU A 31 -5.54 -4.30 -4.52
CA LEU A 31 -6.27 -3.74 -5.64
C LEU A 31 -5.40 -2.64 -6.22
N ILE A 32 -4.93 -2.85 -7.44
CA ILE A 32 -3.99 -1.94 -8.10
C ILE A 32 -4.73 -1.26 -9.24
N GLY A 33 -4.87 0.05 -9.13
CA GLY A 33 -5.66 0.85 -10.06
C GLY A 33 -5.05 0.97 -11.45
N GLU A 34 -5.82 1.56 -12.35
CA GLU A 34 -5.39 1.79 -13.72
C GLU A 34 -4.18 2.71 -13.79
N GLY A 35 -3.17 2.32 -14.55
CA GLY A 35 -1.97 3.12 -14.74
C GLY A 35 -1.07 3.23 -13.52
N ALA A 36 -1.34 2.48 -12.46
CA ALA A 36 -0.49 2.49 -11.27
C ALA A 36 0.82 1.77 -11.53
N VAL A 37 1.85 2.14 -10.78
CA VAL A 37 3.17 1.54 -10.88
C VAL A 37 3.58 0.98 -9.54
N VAL A 38 3.83 -0.32 -9.49
CA VAL A 38 4.43 -1.02 -8.36
C VAL A 38 5.81 -1.43 -8.80
N GLY A 39 6.81 -0.78 -8.28
CA GLY A 39 8.15 -0.88 -8.82
C GLY A 39 9.05 -1.89 -8.14
N ASN A 40 10.32 -1.76 -8.44
CA ASN A 40 11.35 -2.69 -8.02
C ASN A 40 11.39 -2.83 -6.50
N SER A 41 11.32 -4.08 -6.06
CA SER A 41 11.44 -4.46 -4.64
C SER A 41 10.43 -3.73 -3.73
N THR A 42 9.27 -3.43 -4.26
CA THR A 42 8.16 -2.88 -3.51
C THR A 42 7.30 -4.03 -3.02
N GLU A 43 6.94 -3.99 -1.75
CA GLU A 43 6.06 -4.99 -1.15
C GLU A 43 4.71 -4.36 -0.84
N LEU A 44 3.64 -5.03 -1.25
CA LEU A 44 2.27 -4.62 -0.95
C LEU A 44 1.57 -5.70 -0.15
N LYS A 45 0.84 -5.28 0.88
CA LYS A 45 0.04 -6.18 1.69
C LYS A 45 -1.25 -5.47 2.10
N ASN A 46 -2.38 -6.01 1.66
CA ASN A 46 -3.69 -5.51 2.07
C ASN A 46 -3.86 -4.02 1.75
N VAL A 47 -3.82 -3.69 0.46
CA VAL A 47 -3.79 -2.30 0.00
C VAL A 47 -4.80 -2.04 -1.10
N ILE A 48 -5.19 -0.78 -1.20
CA ILE A 48 -5.90 -0.24 -2.36
C ILE A 48 -5.04 0.90 -2.91
N LEU A 49 -4.56 0.72 -4.13
CA LEU A 49 -3.88 1.77 -4.88
C LEU A 49 -4.84 2.30 -5.92
N PHE A 50 -5.20 3.56 -5.81
CA PHE A 50 -6.06 4.19 -6.81
C PHE A 50 -5.31 4.40 -8.11
N ASP A 51 -5.99 4.92 -9.12
CA ASP A 51 -5.40 5.06 -10.44
C ASP A 51 -4.16 5.96 -10.40
N LYS A 52 -3.17 5.58 -11.20
CA LYS A 52 -1.92 6.33 -11.38
C LYS A 52 -1.10 6.54 -10.11
N VAL A 53 -1.33 5.75 -9.08
CA VAL A 53 -0.48 5.73 -7.91
C VAL A 53 0.89 5.17 -8.29
N GLN A 54 1.94 5.75 -7.73
CA GLN A 54 3.30 5.26 -7.95
C GLN A 54 3.99 4.91 -6.64
N VAL A 55 4.37 3.66 -6.51
CA VAL A 55 5.22 3.16 -5.43
C VAL A 55 6.41 2.45 -6.09
N PRO A 56 7.33 3.22 -6.71
CA PRO A 56 8.19 2.68 -7.74
C PRO A 56 9.50 2.05 -7.25
N HIS A 57 9.94 2.33 -6.01
CA HIS A 57 11.29 1.95 -5.61
C HIS A 57 11.38 1.60 -4.14
N TYR A 58 11.58 0.31 -3.83
CA TYR A 58 11.89 -0.16 -2.48
C TYR A 58 10.90 0.38 -1.45
N ASN A 59 9.62 0.31 -1.76
CA ASN A 59 8.57 0.77 -0.87
C ASN A 59 7.94 -0.40 -0.13
N TYR A 60 7.45 -0.15 1.08
CA TYR A 60 6.53 -1.07 1.73
C TYR A 60 5.22 -0.35 1.97
N VAL A 61 4.12 -0.93 1.50
CA VAL A 61 2.79 -0.38 1.72
C VAL A 61 1.91 -1.49 2.29
N GLY A 62 1.47 -1.29 3.51
CA GLY A 62 0.63 -2.26 4.19
C GLY A 62 -0.57 -1.63 4.85
N ASP A 63 -1.72 -2.32 4.78
CA ASP A 63 -2.97 -1.90 5.41
C ASP A 63 -3.32 -0.44 5.09
N SER A 64 -3.17 -0.03 3.83
CA SER A 64 -3.24 1.37 3.42
C SER A 64 -4.05 1.57 2.16
N ILE A 65 -4.55 2.78 2.00
CA ILE A 65 -5.20 3.24 0.78
C ILE A 65 -4.44 4.46 0.28
N LEU A 66 -3.93 4.38 -0.94
CA LEU A 66 -3.24 5.50 -1.56
C LEU A 66 -4.14 6.13 -2.61
N GLY A 67 -4.35 7.43 -2.49
CA GLY A 67 -5.25 8.18 -3.35
C GLY A 67 -4.71 8.39 -4.76
N TYR A 68 -5.55 8.89 -5.63
CA TYR A 68 -5.26 9.11 -7.05
C TYR A 68 -3.97 9.90 -7.25
N LYS A 69 -3.10 9.39 -8.10
CA LYS A 69 -1.80 9.99 -8.42
C LYS A 69 -0.84 10.17 -7.24
N SER A 70 -1.09 9.54 -6.10
CA SER A 70 -0.12 9.59 -5.00
C SER A 70 1.21 8.99 -5.43
N HIS A 71 2.28 9.52 -4.87
CA HIS A 71 3.63 9.05 -5.15
C HIS A 71 4.40 8.88 -3.85
N MET A 72 5.02 7.73 -3.67
CA MET A 72 5.93 7.51 -2.55
C MET A 72 7.37 7.56 -3.06
N GLY A 73 8.18 8.38 -2.44
CA GLY A 73 9.60 8.44 -2.78
C GLY A 73 10.31 7.12 -2.49
N ALA A 74 11.48 6.96 -3.08
CA ALA A 74 12.26 5.74 -2.92
C ALA A 74 12.56 5.47 -1.44
N GLY A 75 12.36 4.23 -1.02
CA GLY A 75 12.61 3.81 0.35
C GLY A 75 11.53 4.18 1.35
N SER A 76 10.49 4.90 0.94
CA SER A 76 9.39 5.24 1.85
C SER A 76 8.61 3.99 2.22
N ILE A 77 8.23 3.91 3.48
CA ILE A 77 7.45 2.79 3.98
C ILE A 77 6.29 3.30 4.83
N THR A 78 5.21 2.51 4.89
CA THR A 78 4.14 2.77 5.84
C THR A 78 4.45 2.04 7.13
N SER A 79 4.33 2.76 8.26
CA SER A 79 4.49 2.12 9.56
C SER A 79 3.26 1.29 9.88
N ASN A 80 3.44 0.04 10.23
CA ASN A 80 2.31 -0.88 10.38
C ASN A 80 2.03 -1.26 11.83
N VAL A 81 3.05 -1.66 12.59
CA VAL A 81 2.88 -2.04 13.99
C VAL A 81 3.39 -0.91 14.88
N LYS A 82 2.56 -0.45 15.82
CA LYS A 82 2.97 0.57 16.78
C LYS A 82 4.15 0.06 17.61
N SER A 83 5.09 0.95 17.88
CA SER A 83 6.30 0.60 18.63
C SER A 83 5.99 0.07 20.02
N ASP A 84 4.95 0.61 20.67
CA ASP A 84 4.52 0.18 22.01
C ASP A 84 3.58 -1.03 21.97
N LYS A 85 3.19 -1.46 20.75
CA LYS A 85 2.27 -2.58 20.52
C LYS A 85 0.92 -2.44 21.21
N LEU A 86 0.51 -1.23 21.53
CA LEU A 86 -0.82 -0.94 22.02
C LEU A 86 -1.81 -0.87 20.85
N LEU A 87 -3.09 -0.90 21.19
CA LEU A 87 -4.13 -0.80 20.17
C LEU A 87 -4.11 0.56 19.51
N VAL A 88 -4.44 0.57 18.23
CA VAL A 88 -4.51 1.81 17.45
C VAL A 88 -5.79 2.55 17.82
N GLU A 89 -5.66 3.85 18.05
CA GLU A 89 -6.77 4.74 18.31
C GLU A 89 -6.92 5.73 17.18
N ILE A 90 -8.16 6.09 16.86
CA ILE A 90 -8.46 7.14 15.89
C ILE A 90 -8.99 8.34 16.67
N HIS A 91 -8.35 9.48 16.49
CA HIS A 91 -8.80 10.74 17.08
C HIS A 91 -9.81 11.38 16.14
N ALA A 92 -11.03 11.56 16.63
CA ALA A 92 -12.11 12.20 15.91
C ALA A 92 -12.55 13.47 16.64
N GLU A 93 -13.35 14.30 16.00
CA GLU A 93 -13.81 15.56 16.59
C GLU A 93 -14.55 15.37 17.91
N ASP A 94 -15.27 14.28 18.05
CA ASP A 94 -16.08 13.95 19.23
C ASP A 94 -15.40 12.93 20.16
N GLY A 95 -14.09 12.69 19.99
CA GLY A 95 -13.32 11.84 20.88
C GLY A 95 -12.41 10.86 20.16
N LYS A 96 -11.96 9.86 20.92
CA LYS A 96 -11.10 8.81 20.41
C LYS A 96 -11.92 7.57 20.08
N VAL A 97 -11.53 6.90 19.01
CA VAL A 97 -12.10 5.60 18.64
C VAL A 97 -10.98 4.56 18.70
N GLU A 98 -11.15 3.54 19.50
CA GLU A 98 -10.22 2.42 19.55
C GLU A 98 -10.56 1.45 18.42
N THR A 99 -9.56 1.12 17.60
CA THR A 99 -9.77 0.25 16.44
C THR A 99 -9.76 -1.23 16.78
N GLY A 100 -9.28 -1.58 17.96
CA GLY A 100 -9.07 -2.98 18.34
C GLY A 100 -7.89 -3.62 17.62
N ARG A 101 -7.05 -2.85 16.95
CA ARG A 101 -5.91 -3.32 16.17
C ARG A 101 -4.61 -2.80 16.74
N LYS A 102 -3.57 -3.63 16.66
CA LYS A 102 -2.21 -3.23 17.03
C LYS A 102 -1.44 -2.65 15.86
N LYS A 103 -1.98 -2.74 14.65
CA LYS A 103 -1.36 -2.23 13.44
C LYS A 103 -1.96 -0.88 13.08
N SER A 104 -1.12 0.07 12.75
CA SER A 104 -1.58 1.32 12.20
C SER A 104 -1.93 1.13 10.73
N ALA A 105 -2.99 1.80 10.31
CA ALA A 105 -3.31 1.91 8.91
C ALA A 105 -3.17 3.39 8.57
N PRO A 106 -2.04 3.83 8.05
CA PRO A 106 -1.89 5.23 7.71
C PRO A 106 -2.98 5.63 6.73
N CYS A 107 -3.47 6.81 6.92
CA CYS A 107 -4.47 7.36 6.02
C CYS A 107 -3.93 7.42 4.61
N SER A 108 -4.84 7.49 3.66
CA SER A 108 -4.45 7.65 2.27
C SER A 108 -3.49 8.82 2.11
N VAL A 109 -2.44 8.58 1.36
CA VAL A 109 -1.56 9.67 0.96
C VAL A 109 -2.21 10.38 -0.22
N ILE A 110 -2.35 11.67 -0.10
CA ILE A 110 -2.93 12.49 -1.14
C ILE A 110 -1.82 13.38 -1.68
N THR A 111 -1.68 13.40 -2.96
CA THR A 111 -0.69 14.27 -3.60
C THR A 111 -1.31 15.57 -4.07
#